data_b576be805e60202782e2e62f06498bb5
#
_entry.id   b576be805e60202782e2e62f06498bb5
#
_cell.length_a   1.000
_cell.length_b   1.000
_cell.length_c   1.000
_cell.angle_alpha   90.00
_cell.angle_beta   90.00
_cell.angle_gamma   90.00
#
_symmetry.space_group_name_H-M   'P 1'
#
loop_
_entity.id
_entity.type
_entity.pdbx_description
1 polymer ?
#
loop_
_entity_poly.entity_id
_entity_poly.type
_entity_poly.pdbx_seq_one_letter_code
_entity_poly.pdbx_strand_id
1 'polypeptide(L)'
;MSESRDGLKLAQATGLPWSTLLPGPITAYELVASDGRWGHEYLLLPQPLTAEGWRYVQTLGRSCNLTKPFIIVRHRESGRGVAVMMAYGGNWVLEVQPAGDQVKVVARCSPANARQIGSLGELPVPGALVSEFTGDWDDATLPIRRYIRARLRRDLGPDWPPVQYNDWYYHSGAMSTESLLRCAAAAAEVGCEQFTVDAGWYGSRADWNYLGEWTVNRERFPNGFQAVPDGVRRLGLRFGLWVEIESVHPEAPIIREHPDWELAGMTPTHRKVLDLGNPAAYAHVRGTLDRLITEYQLDYIKMDFNTDCSDGSERFADGRDPLLGHYTGLIELWRHLRSTYPKLIVENCGSGSLRQDAMTAGLTDTHWISDEIGNRLNLALNYGATLWFPAEIGSHWTTGPEDEAHLDWFDVQ
;
A
#
# COMPACT_ATOMS: atom_id res chain seq x y z
N MET A 1 -2.35 26.94 -10.15
CA MET A 1 -1.05 26.66 -9.48
C MET A 1 -1.07 27.46 -8.18
N SER A 2 -1.16 26.82 -7.04
CA SER A 2 -0.98 27.51 -5.74
C SER A 2 0.52 27.53 -5.45
N GLU A 3 1.15 28.67 -5.52
CA GLU A 3 2.49 28.87 -4.99
C GLU A 3 2.42 28.73 -3.46
N SER A 4 3.22 27.82 -2.90
CA SER A 4 3.43 27.81 -1.45
C SER A 4 4.25 29.05 -1.05
N ARG A 5 4.15 29.47 0.24
CA ARG A 5 4.88 30.62 0.80
C ARG A 5 6.39 30.59 0.55
N ASP A 6 6.96 29.48 0.12
CA ASP A 6 8.40 29.26 -0.11
C ASP A 6 8.77 29.18 -1.59
N GLY A 7 7.89 29.57 -2.53
CA GLY A 7 8.17 29.56 -3.98
C GLY A 7 8.29 28.16 -4.60
N LEU A 8 7.94 27.11 -3.86
CA LEU A 8 8.06 25.71 -4.29
C LEU A 8 6.81 25.30 -5.06
N LYS A 9 6.97 24.86 -6.31
CA LYS A 9 5.87 24.23 -7.06
C LYS A 9 5.48 22.93 -6.39
N LEU A 10 4.20 22.81 -6.02
CA LEU A 10 3.59 21.55 -5.59
C LEU A 10 2.96 20.84 -6.79
N ALA A 11 2.88 19.53 -6.72
CA ALA A 11 2.08 18.76 -7.65
C ALA A 11 0.61 19.20 -7.59
N GLN A 12 -0.10 19.03 -8.69
CA GLN A 12 -1.53 19.31 -8.76
C GLN A 12 -2.31 18.01 -8.57
N ALA A 13 -3.26 18.02 -7.65
CA ALA A 13 -4.28 16.97 -7.57
C ALA A 13 -5.35 17.20 -8.64
N THR A 14 -5.75 16.15 -9.34
CA THR A 14 -6.75 16.20 -10.40
C THR A 14 -7.65 14.97 -10.36
N GLY A 15 -8.91 15.12 -10.78
CA GLY A 15 -9.83 14.00 -10.98
C GLY A 15 -9.51 13.20 -12.24
N LEU A 16 -10.05 11.99 -12.34
CA LEU A 16 -9.96 11.12 -13.50
C LEU A 16 -11.25 11.15 -14.33
N PRO A 17 -11.21 11.01 -15.66
CA PRO A 17 -9.99 10.88 -16.49
C PRO A 17 -9.22 12.20 -16.61
N TRP A 18 -7.91 12.11 -16.68
CA TRP A 18 -7.02 13.24 -16.90
C TRP A 18 -6.15 13.00 -18.14
N SER A 19 -5.80 14.06 -18.86
CA SER A 19 -4.82 13.99 -19.94
C SER A 19 -4.14 15.33 -20.18
N THR A 20 -2.93 15.27 -20.73
CA THR A 20 -2.18 16.44 -21.21
C THR A 20 -1.53 16.17 -22.55
N LEU A 21 -1.11 17.23 -23.24
CA LEU A 21 -0.33 17.19 -24.48
C LEU A 21 1.06 17.78 -24.23
N LEU A 22 2.08 17.04 -24.65
CA LEU A 22 3.48 17.48 -24.62
C LEU A 22 3.94 17.76 -26.05
N PRO A 23 4.74 18.81 -26.30
CA PRO A 23 5.14 19.22 -27.64
C PRO A 23 6.21 18.30 -28.26
N GLY A 24 6.17 18.11 -29.57
CA GLY A 24 7.16 17.34 -30.33
C GLY A 24 6.84 15.84 -30.47
N PRO A 25 7.64 15.13 -31.28
CA PRO A 25 7.38 13.75 -31.63
C PRO A 25 7.63 12.82 -30.43
N ILE A 26 6.82 11.77 -30.30
CA ILE A 26 6.89 10.80 -29.20
C ILE A 26 8.29 10.16 -29.06
N THR A 27 8.98 9.94 -30.17
CA THR A 27 10.34 9.36 -30.19
C THR A 27 11.42 10.26 -29.58
N ALA A 28 11.11 11.54 -29.31
CA ALA A 28 12.01 12.43 -28.56
C ALA A 28 11.93 12.24 -27.05
N TYR A 29 10.99 11.43 -26.56
CA TYR A 29 10.74 11.21 -25.17
C TYR A 29 11.28 9.87 -24.66
N GLU A 30 11.52 9.81 -23.36
CA GLU A 30 11.71 8.61 -22.57
C GLU A 30 10.57 8.46 -21.57
N LEU A 31 10.28 7.22 -21.22
CA LEU A 31 9.38 6.85 -20.14
C LEU A 31 10.18 6.21 -19.01
N VAL A 32 9.91 6.59 -17.77
CA VAL A 32 10.33 5.85 -16.58
C VAL A 32 9.11 5.31 -15.90
N ALA A 33 8.94 3.99 -15.95
CA ALA A 33 8.00 3.25 -15.13
C ALA A 33 8.74 2.60 -13.96
N SER A 34 8.02 2.18 -12.94
CA SER A 34 8.55 1.37 -11.85
C SER A 34 7.96 -0.03 -11.91
N ASP A 35 8.78 -1.04 -11.68
CA ASP A 35 8.33 -2.42 -11.59
C ASP A 35 7.35 -2.56 -10.41
N GLY A 36 6.31 -3.35 -10.60
CA GLY A 36 5.30 -3.64 -9.59
C GLY A 36 5.24 -5.12 -9.20
N ARG A 37 6.12 -5.95 -9.77
CA ARG A 37 6.15 -7.39 -9.44
C ARG A 37 6.65 -7.60 -8.02
N TRP A 38 6.09 -8.60 -7.37
CA TRP A 38 6.56 -9.04 -6.05
C TRP A 38 8.08 -9.34 -6.05
N GLY A 39 8.80 -8.83 -5.05
CA GLY A 39 10.26 -8.93 -4.93
C GLY A 39 11.06 -8.05 -5.91
N HIS A 40 10.40 -7.28 -6.77
CA HIS A 40 11.01 -6.36 -7.72
C HIS A 40 10.42 -4.95 -7.66
N GLU A 41 9.59 -4.70 -6.67
CA GLU A 41 8.84 -3.46 -6.53
C GLU A 41 9.78 -2.25 -6.57
N TYR A 42 9.36 -1.22 -7.29
CA TYR A 42 10.12 0.03 -7.45
C TYR A 42 11.41 -0.02 -8.25
N LEU A 43 11.84 -1.16 -8.78
CA LEU A 43 12.94 -1.11 -9.75
C LEU A 43 12.55 -0.21 -10.91
N LEU A 44 13.42 0.76 -11.19
CA LEU A 44 13.18 1.76 -12.23
C LEU A 44 13.39 1.13 -13.61
N LEU A 45 12.45 1.35 -14.52
CA LEU A 45 12.44 0.81 -15.88
C LEU A 45 12.45 1.96 -16.91
N PRO A 46 13.60 2.66 -17.08
CA PRO A 46 13.72 3.71 -18.08
C PRO A 46 13.77 3.09 -19.49
N GLN A 47 13.01 3.66 -20.41
CA GLN A 47 12.97 3.22 -21.80
C GLN A 47 12.67 4.38 -22.76
N PRO A 48 13.29 4.42 -23.96
CA PRO A 48 12.89 5.35 -24.99
C PRO A 48 11.46 5.03 -25.47
N LEU A 49 10.66 6.05 -25.73
CA LEU A 49 9.36 5.85 -26.34
C LEU A 49 9.51 5.62 -27.85
N THR A 50 8.74 4.66 -28.36
CA THR A 50 8.66 4.33 -29.79
C THR A 50 7.46 5.06 -30.44
N ALA A 51 7.36 5.00 -31.76
CA ALA A 51 6.21 5.55 -32.50
C ALA A 51 4.86 4.94 -32.08
N GLU A 52 4.87 3.73 -31.51
CA GLU A 52 3.67 3.03 -31.03
C GLU A 52 3.18 3.57 -29.68
N GLY A 53 4.05 4.25 -28.95
CA GLY A 53 3.77 4.73 -27.59
C GLY A 53 3.94 3.65 -26.52
N TRP A 54 3.29 3.88 -25.40
CA TRP A 54 3.29 2.97 -24.24
C TRP A 54 1.91 2.96 -23.59
N ARG A 55 1.49 1.78 -23.14
CA ARG A 55 0.23 1.62 -22.44
C ARG A 55 0.31 0.49 -21.42
N TYR A 56 -0.22 0.74 -20.23
CA TYR A 56 -0.45 -0.28 -19.23
C TYR A 56 -1.89 -0.23 -18.71
N VAL A 57 -2.47 -1.40 -18.49
CA VAL A 57 -3.81 -1.57 -17.93
C VAL A 57 -3.71 -2.45 -16.71
N GLN A 58 -4.01 -1.91 -15.55
CA GLN A 58 -4.13 -2.68 -14.32
C GLN A 58 -5.52 -3.31 -14.25
N THR A 59 -5.58 -4.64 -14.04
CA THR A 59 -6.83 -5.42 -14.04
C THR A 59 -6.97 -6.36 -12.85
N LEU A 60 -6.00 -6.38 -11.93
CA LEU A 60 -5.97 -7.33 -10.81
C LEU A 60 -6.49 -6.75 -9.49
N GLY A 61 -7.14 -5.58 -9.54
CA GLY A 61 -7.86 -5.01 -8.40
C GLY A 61 -7.00 -4.42 -7.28
N ARG A 62 -5.67 -4.44 -7.43
CA ARG A 62 -4.71 -3.71 -6.59
C ARG A 62 -4.00 -2.67 -7.43
N SER A 63 -3.61 -1.52 -6.85
CA SER A 63 -2.99 -0.43 -7.60
C SER A 63 -1.65 -0.79 -8.25
N CYS A 64 -0.91 -1.76 -7.69
CA CYS A 64 0.39 -2.18 -8.19
C CYS A 64 0.41 -3.69 -8.41
N ASN A 65 0.54 -4.09 -9.67
CA ASN A 65 0.91 -5.46 -10.04
C ASN A 65 1.54 -5.39 -11.43
N LEU A 66 2.72 -5.97 -11.63
CA LEU A 66 3.59 -5.83 -12.80
C LEU A 66 4.12 -4.40 -13.03
N THR A 67 3.34 -3.36 -12.81
CA THR A 67 3.74 -1.94 -12.96
C THR A 67 3.13 -1.13 -11.83
N LYS A 68 3.89 -0.18 -11.28
CA LYS A 68 3.40 0.78 -10.30
C LYS A 68 2.47 1.82 -10.95
N PRO A 69 1.53 2.41 -10.19
CA PRO A 69 0.55 3.37 -10.70
C PRO A 69 1.12 4.77 -10.95
N PHE A 70 2.37 4.85 -11.40
CA PHE A 70 3.05 6.12 -11.65
C PHE A 70 4.11 6.01 -12.74
N ILE A 71 4.26 7.10 -13.50
CA ILE A 71 5.20 7.22 -14.61
C ILE A 71 5.80 8.62 -14.68
N ILE A 72 7.02 8.71 -15.26
CA ILE A 72 7.62 9.95 -15.71
C ILE A 72 7.70 9.89 -17.24
N VAL A 73 7.25 10.93 -17.92
CA VAL A 73 7.42 11.14 -19.37
C VAL A 73 8.28 12.36 -19.56
N ARG A 74 9.50 12.22 -20.11
CA ARG A 74 10.53 13.26 -20.17
C ARG A 74 11.09 13.37 -21.59
N HIS A 75 11.16 14.59 -22.11
CA HIS A 75 11.86 14.90 -23.36
C HIS A 75 13.38 14.79 -23.13
N ARG A 76 14.05 13.92 -23.89
CA ARG A 76 15.46 13.54 -23.65
C ARG A 76 16.44 14.70 -23.75
N GLU A 77 16.24 15.66 -24.64
CA GLU A 77 17.16 16.80 -24.82
C GLU A 77 16.83 17.97 -23.88
N SER A 78 15.56 18.40 -23.83
CA SER A 78 15.18 19.59 -23.07
C SER A 78 14.97 19.32 -21.57
N GLY A 79 14.84 18.06 -21.16
CA GLY A 79 14.49 17.67 -19.79
C GLY A 79 13.04 17.99 -19.37
N ARG A 80 12.22 18.58 -20.27
CA ARG A 80 10.83 18.93 -19.95
C ARG A 80 9.91 17.72 -19.98
N GLY A 81 8.98 17.67 -19.06
CA GLY A 81 8.08 16.52 -19.00
C GLY A 81 6.99 16.62 -17.97
N VAL A 82 6.34 15.48 -17.73
CA VAL A 82 5.30 15.31 -16.72
C VAL A 82 5.51 14.02 -15.94
N ALA A 83 5.31 14.08 -14.63
CA ALA A 83 5.17 12.91 -13.78
C ALA A 83 3.71 12.78 -13.35
N VAL A 84 3.21 11.55 -13.35
CA VAL A 84 1.82 11.22 -12.99
C VAL A 84 1.84 10.09 -11.97
N MET A 85 1.12 10.26 -10.85
CA MET A 85 0.88 9.23 -9.84
C MET A 85 -0.62 9.09 -9.63
N MET A 86 -1.15 7.89 -9.84
CA MET A 86 -2.56 7.59 -9.56
C MET A 86 -2.86 7.71 -8.07
N ALA A 87 -4.10 8.08 -7.76
CA ALA A 87 -4.67 8.07 -6.43
C ALA A 87 -5.93 7.19 -6.43
N TYR A 88 -5.73 5.93 -6.75
CA TYR A 88 -6.79 4.94 -6.81
C TYR A 88 -6.22 3.54 -6.60
N GLY A 89 -6.70 2.84 -5.58
CA GLY A 89 -6.23 1.52 -5.19
C GLY A 89 -6.64 0.37 -6.11
N GLY A 90 -7.64 0.59 -6.98
CA GLY A 90 -8.17 -0.43 -7.90
C GLY A 90 -7.56 -0.39 -9.30
N ASN A 91 -8.37 -0.75 -10.29
CA ASN A 91 -7.94 -0.88 -11.68
C ASN A 91 -7.82 0.48 -12.39
N TRP A 92 -6.76 0.68 -13.16
CA TRP A 92 -6.45 1.94 -13.83
C TRP A 92 -5.76 1.72 -15.18
N VAL A 93 -5.67 2.77 -15.97
CA VAL A 93 -4.91 2.83 -17.23
C VAL A 93 -4.01 4.06 -17.21
N LEU A 94 -2.73 3.85 -17.49
CA LEU A 94 -1.78 4.87 -17.88
C LEU A 94 -1.35 4.65 -19.33
N GLU A 95 -1.32 5.71 -20.12
CA GLU A 95 -1.07 5.63 -21.56
C GLU A 95 -0.30 6.84 -22.05
N VAL A 96 0.68 6.61 -22.91
CA VAL A 96 1.47 7.62 -23.60
C VAL A 96 1.40 7.31 -25.09
N GLN A 97 0.76 8.17 -25.87
CA GLN A 97 0.47 7.90 -27.28
C GLN A 97 0.82 9.09 -28.19
N PRO A 98 1.16 8.83 -29.46
CA PRO A 98 1.35 9.91 -30.43
C PRO A 98 0.02 10.62 -30.70
N ALA A 99 0.05 11.94 -30.86
CA ALA A 99 -1.09 12.80 -31.16
C ALA A 99 -0.70 13.87 -32.19
N GLY A 100 -0.48 13.45 -33.43
CA GLY A 100 0.10 14.30 -34.47
C GLY A 100 1.57 14.61 -34.18
N ASP A 101 1.89 15.88 -34.05
CA ASP A 101 3.21 16.40 -33.67
C ASP A 101 3.38 16.58 -32.15
N GLN A 102 2.50 15.99 -31.37
CA GLN A 102 2.49 16.04 -29.91
C GLN A 102 2.44 14.65 -29.31
N VAL A 103 2.67 14.57 -27.99
CA VAL A 103 2.53 13.36 -27.18
C VAL A 103 1.37 13.55 -26.21
N LYS A 104 0.40 12.64 -26.25
CA LYS A 104 -0.71 12.64 -25.30
C LYS A 104 -0.42 11.68 -24.15
N VAL A 105 -0.46 12.18 -22.92
CA VAL A 105 -0.38 11.39 -21.69
C VAL A 105 -1.77 11.30 -21.08
N VAL A 106 -2.21 10.08 -20.73
CA VAL A 106 -3.57 9.81 -20.23
C VAL A 106 -3.49 9.01 -18.94
N ALA A 107 -4.29 9.40 -17.96
CA ALA A 107 -4.56 8.65 -16.73
C ALA A 107 -6.07 8.48 -16.53
N ARG A 108 -6.55 7.26 -16.32
CA ARG A 108 -7.98 6.99 -16.10
C ARG A 108 -8.22 5.73 -15.29
N CYS A 109 -9.39 5.58 -14.69
CA CYS A 109 -9.82 4.31 -14.08
C CYS A 109 -10.16 3.28 -15.18
N SER A 110 -10.09 2.01 -14.82
CA SER A 110 -10.60 0.90 -15.61
C SER A 110 -11.64 0.14 -14.76
N PRO A 111 -12.82 -0.13 -15.27
CA PRO A 111 -13.37 0.30 -16.55
C PRO A 111 -13.53 1.84 -16.67
N ALA A 112 -13.54 2.34 -17.92
CA ALA A 112 -13.49 3.78 -18.24
C ALA A 112 -14.61 4.65 -17.64
N ASN A 113 -15.63 4.03 -17.07
CA ASN A 113 -16.82 4.69 -16.52
C ASN A 113 -16.82 4.78 -14.99
N ALA A 114 -15.72 4.48 -14.32
CA ALA A 114 -15.62 4.68 -12.87
C ALA A 114 -15.91 6.15 -12.56
N ARG A 115 -16.90 6.38 -11.69
CA ARG A 115 -17.29 7.73 -11.29
C ARG A 115 -16.38 8.20 -10.17
N GLN A 116 -16.13 9.50 -10.13
CA GLN A 116 -15.45 10.12 -9.01
C GLN A 116 -16.30 9.96 -7.73
N ILE A 117 -15.71 9.46 -6.64
CA ILE A 117 -16.42 9.14 -5.40
C ILE A 117 -16.27 10.24 -4.34
N GLY A 118 -15.75 11.36 -4.64
CA GLY A 118 -15.52 12.42 -3.66
C GLY A 118 -14.06 12.81 -3.53
N SER A 119 -13.63 13.20 -2.35
CA SER A 119 -12.27 13.67 -2.12
C SER A 119 -11.67 13.08 -0.86
N LEU A 120 -10.38 12.88 -0.88
CA LEU A 120 -9.55 12.54 0.24
C LEU A 120 -8.82 13.80 0.70
N GLY A 121 -9.44 14.58 1.58
CA GLY A 121 -8.94 15.91 1.82
C GLY A 121 -8.95 16.73 0.52
N GLU A 122 -7.78 17.14 0.04
CA GLU A 122 -7.61 17.85 -1.24
C GLU A 122 -7.45 16.91 -2.46
N LEU A 123 -7.36 15.58 -2.25
CA LEU A 123 -7.18 14.61 -3.31
C LEU A 123 -8.52 14.01 -3.72
N PRO A 124 -8.96 14.21 -4.99
CA PRO A 124 -10.14 13.54 -5.49
C PRO A 124 -9.92 12.03 -5.58
N VAL A 125 -10.95 11.24 -5.29
CA VAL A 125 -10.89 9.78 -5.40
C VAL A 125 -12.01 9.31 -6.33
N PRO A 126 -11.68 8.59 -7.40
CA PRO A 126 -10.35 8.35 -7.96
C PRO A 126 -9.72 9.62 -8.56
N GLY A 127 -8.42 9.72 -8.45
CA GLY A 127 -7.68 10.91 -8.89
C GLY A 127 -6.23 10.60 -9.27
N ALA A 128 -5.46 11.65 -9.54
CA ALA A 128 -4.02 11.58 -9.76
C ALA A 128 -3.31 12.82 -9.19
N LEU A 129 -2.05 12.66 -8.83
CA LEU A 129 -1.10 13.74 -8.63
C LEU A 129 -0.29 13.93 -9.91
N VAL A 130 -0.17 15.16 -10.36
CA VAL A 130 0.53 15.52 -11.60
C VAL A 130 1.56 16.60 -11.31
N SER A 131 2.76 16.41 -11.84
CA SER A 131 3.87 17.39 -11.76
C SER A 131 4.41 17.66 -13.16
N GLU A 132 4.38 18.93 -13.58
CA GLU A 132 5.14 19.40 -14.73
C GLU A 132 6.52 19.82 -14.27
N PHE A 133 7.58 19.42 -14.97
CA PHE A 133 8.94 19.65 -14.55
C PHE A 133 9.89 19.95 -15.71
N THR A 134 11.09 20.40 -15.35
CA THR A 134 12.26 20.45 -16.23
C THR A 134 13.46 20.01 -15.40
N GLY A 135 14.21 19.03 -15.87
CA GLY A 135 15.35 18.46 -15.17
C GLY A 135 15.41 16.95 -15.28
N ASP A 136 15.79 16.29 -14.19
CA ASP A 136 15.90 14.84 -14.09
C ASP A 136 14.66 14.20 -13.43
N TRP A 137 14.78 12.93 -13.05
CA TRP A 137 13.68 12.17 -12.45
C TRP A 137 13.36 12.62 -11.01
N ASP A 138 14.37 13.12 -10.29
CA ASP A 138 14.14 13.67 -8.95
C ASP A 138 13.37 14.99 -9.01
N ASP A 139 13.71 15.86 -9.97
CA ASP A 139 12.96 17.08 -10.26
C ASP A 139 11.49 16.78 -10.64
N ALA A 140 11.26 15.66 -11.36
CA ALA A 140 9.94 15.24 -11.76
C ALA A 140 9.05 14.88 -10.56
N THR A 141 9.60 14.18 -9.58
CA THR A 141 8.84 13.57 -8.50
C THR A 141 8.90 14.35 -7.18
N LEU A 142 9.88 15.21 -6.99
CA LEU A 142 10.01 16.05 -5.81
C LEU A 142 8.73 16.86 -5.47
N PRO A 143 8.02 17.48 -6.44
CA PRO A 143 6.74 18.12 -6.15
C PRO A 143 5.67 17.16 -5.63
N ILE A 144 5.63 15.91 -6.14
CA ILE A 144 4.70 14.87 -5.69
C ILE A 144 5.01 14.48 -4.24
N ARG A 145 6.28 14.18 -3.92
CA ARG A 145 6.72 13.87 -2.54
C ARG A 145 6.41 14.98 -1.56
N ARG A 146 6.64 16.24 -1.96
CA ARG A 146 6.31 17.44 -1.15
C ARG A 146 4.80 17.56 -0.95
N TYR A 147 4.00 17.30 -1.98
CA TYR A 147 2.54 17.32 -1.85
C TYR A 147 2.05 16.24 -0.87
N ILE A 148 2.54 15.01 -1.01
CA ILE A 148 2.21 13.90 -0.09
C ILE A 148 2.55 14.30 1.34
N ARG A 149 3.79 14.75 1.59
CA ARG A 149 4.24 15.15 2.93
C ARG A 149 3.44 16.29 3.52
N ALA A 150 3.18 17.34 2.74
CA ALA A 150 2.59 18.57 3.26
C ALA A 150 1.05 18.56 3.30
N ARG A 151 0.38 17.71 2.48
CA ARG A 151 -1.06 17.79 2.26
C ARG A 151 -1.83 16.51 2.57
N LEU A 152 -1.20 15.35 2.40
CA LEU A 152 -1.89 14.09 2.56
C LEU A 152 -1.57 13.44 3.92
N ARG A 153 -0.32 13.50 4.35
CA ARG A 153 0.12 12.87 5.59
C ARG A 153 -0.21 13.70 6.83
N ARG A 154 -0.47 13.02 7.94
CA ARG A 154 -0.48 13.65 9.26
C ARG A 154 0.94 13.75 9.82
N ASP A 155 1.16 14.70 10.71
CA ASP A 155 2.39 14.79 11.49
C ASP A 155 2.36 13.73 12.60
N LEU A 156 3.39 12.89 12.62
CA LEU A 156 3.58 11.82 13.62
C LEU A 156 4.61 12.18 14.69
N GLY A 157 5.12 13.41 14.64
CA GLY A 157 6.09 13.92 15.61
C GLY A 157 7.55 13.56 15.31
N PRO A 158 8.46 14.03 16.19
CA PRO A 158 9.90 13.89 15.97
C PRO A 158 10.44 12.46 16.16
N ASP A 159 9.71 11.60 16.87
CA ASP A 159 10.09 10.22 17.16
C ASP A 159 9.62 9.24 16.08
N TRP A 160 9.26 9.76 14.91
CA TRP A 160 8.86 8.97 13.75
C TRP A 160 9.99 8.90 12.71
N PRO A 161 10.21 7.73 12.07
CA PRO A 161 9.61 6.40 12.30
C PRO A 161 10.27 5.64 13.46
N PRO A 162 9.53 4.75 14.15
CA PRO A 162 10.12 3.91 15.18
C PRO A 162 10.93 2.76 14.59
N VAL A 163 11.94 2.30 15.31
CA VAL A 163 12.59 1.04 15.02
C VAL A 163 11.67 -0.10 15.50
N GLN A 164 11.20 -0.93 14.57
CA GLN A 164 10.28 -2.01 14.89
C GLN A 164 10.88 -3.40 14.66
N TYR A 165 10.43 -4.36 15.46
CA TYR A 165 10.60 -5.77 15.21
C TYR A 165 9.27 -6.37 14.75
N ASN A 166 9.27 -7.10 13.62
CA ASN A 166 8.15 -7.90 13.15
C ASN A 166 8.57 -9.37 13.18
N ASP A 167 7.74 -10.24 13.73
CA ASP A 167 8.10 -11.63 14.04
C ASP A 167 7.92 -12.61 12.86
N TRP A 168 7.45 -12.17 11.68
CA TRP A 168 7.13 -13.04 10.57
C TRP A 168 8.26 -14.01 10.21
N TYR A 169 9.45 -13.50 9.95
CA TYR A 169 10.57 -14.35 9.51
C TYR A 169 11.07 -15.33 10.56
N TYR A 170 10.88 -15.02 11.84
CA TYR A 170 11.27 -15.95 12.91
C TYR A 170 10.23 -17.05 13.13
N HIS A 171 8.95 -16.71 13.09
CA HIS A 171 7.87 -17.64 13.44
C HIS A 171 7.18 -18.25 12.22
N SER A 172 7.07 -17.52 11.09
CA SER A 172 6.32 -17.93 9.88
C SER A 172 4.93 -18.48 10.25
N GLY A 173 4.27 -17.81 11.21
CA GLY A 173 2.96 -18.22 11.74
C GLY A 173 2.95 -19.33 12.79
N ALA A 174 4.09 -19.92 13.15
CA ALA A 174 4.17 -20.96 14.19
C ALA A 174 4.64 -20.37 15.55
N MET A 175 3.80 -19.60 16.20
CA MET A 175 4.09 -18.82 17.40
C MET A 175 3.45 -19.35 18.67
N SER A 176 4.00 -18.97 19.83
CA SER A 176 3.42 -19.17 21.15
C SER A 176 3.67 -17.94 22.03
N THR A 177 2.97 -17.82 23.15
CA THR A 177 3.22 -16.74 24.13
C THR A 177 4.69 -16.68 24.54
N GLU A 178 5.30 -17.82 24.83
CA GLU A 178 6.71 -17.89 25.29
C GLU A 178 7.67 -17.45 24.19
N SER A 179 7.49 -17.95 22.95
CA SER A 179 8.38 -17.59 21.83
C SER A 179 8.28 -16.12 21.46
N LEU A 180 7.06 -15.55 21.44
CA LEU A 180 6.85 -14.13 21.17
C LEU A 180 7.50 -13.24 22.24
N LEU A 181 7.33 -13.56 23.53
CA LEU A 181 7.94 -12.78 24.62
C LEU A 181 9.46 -12.88 24.64
N ARG A 182 10.03 -14.01 24.23
CA ARG A 182 11.47 -14.18 24.05
C ARG A 182 12.00 -13.27 22.94
N CYS A 183 11.31 -13.23 21.79
CA CYS A 183 11.65 -12.32 20.69
C CYS A 183 11.48 -10.86 21.07
N ALA A 184 10.41 -10.51 21.81
CA ALA A 184 10.19 -9.15 22.29
C ALA A 184 11.30 -8.68 23.24
N ALA A 185 11.78 -9.57 24.12
CA ALA A 185 12.90 -9.26 25.02
C ALA A 185 14.20 -8.99 24.22
N ALA A 186 14.50 -9.83 23.22
CA ALA A 186 15.66 -9.62 22.35
C ALA A 186 15.53 -8.32 21.53
N ALA A 187 14.33 -8.02 21.00
CA ALA A 187 14.05 -6.78 20.28
C ALA A 187 14.28 -5.54 21.17
N ALA A 188 13.82 -5.57 22.42
CA ALA A 188 14.06 -4.50 23.38
C ALA A 188 15.55 -4.32 23.71
N GLU A 189 16.30 -5.42 23.83
CA GLU A 189 17.74 -5.40 24.13
C GLU A 189 18.55 -4.73 23.01
N VAL A 190 18.15 -4.93 21.74
CA VAL A 190 18.82 -4.29 20.59
C VAL A 190 18.29 -2.89 20.27
N GLY A 191 17.36 -2.36 21.08
CA GLY A 191 16.89 -0.98 20.97
C GLY A 191 15.68 -0.79 20.06
N CYS A 192 14.94 -1.84 19.72
CA CYS A 192 13.63 -1.66 19.08
C CYS A 192 12.67 -0.92 20.01
N GLU A 193 11.76 -0.17 19.43
CA GLU A 193 10.76 0.64 20.11
C GLU A 193 9.35 0.06 19.97
N GLN A 194 9.19 -0.89 19.07
CA GLN A 194 7.91 -1.52 18.72
C GLN A 194 8.11 -3.00 18.43
N PHE A 195 7.13 -3.82 18.82
CA PHE A 195 7.05 -5.23 18.52
C PHE A 195 5.70 -5.54 17.86
N THR A 196 5.74 -6.04 16.63
CA THR A 196 4.54 -6.39 15.85
C THR A 196 4.44 -7.90 15.70
N VAL A 197 3.32 -8.47 16.17
CA VAL A 197 2.97 -9.87 15.93
C VAL A 197 2.33 -9.96 14.55
N ASP A 198 2.95 -10.71 13.65
CA ASP A 198 2.52 -10.92 12.28
C ASP A 198 1.49 -12.06 12.18
N ALA A 199 1.24 -12.59 10.98
CA ALA A 199 0.21 -13.60 10.71
C ALA A 199 0.37 -14.87 11.54
N GLY A 200 -0.78 -15.47 11.95
CA GLY A 200 -0.82 -16.77 12.64
C GLY A 200 -1.36 -16.75 14.06
N TRP A 201 -1.64 -15.59 14.66
CA TRP A 201 -2.21 -15.49 16.02
C TRP A 201 -3.69 -15.86 16.11
N TYR A 202 -4.40 -15.92 14.99
CA TYR A 202 -5.86 -15.99 14.85
C TYR A 202 -6.36 -17.33 14.31
N GLY A 203 -7.68 -17.48 14.35
CA GLY A 203 -8.44 -18.52 13.66
C GLY A 203 -8.55 -19.82 14.43
N SER A 204 -9.45 -20.69 13.98
CA SER A 204 -9.71 -22.01 14.56
C SER A 204 -8.73 -23.09 14.06
N ARG A 205 -7.87 -22.79 13.10
CA ARG A 205 -6.86 -23.69 12.53
C ARG A 205 -5.46 -23.16 12.78
N ALA A 206 -4.49 -24.06 12.93
CA ALA A 206 -3.06 -23.71 13.05
C ALA A 206 -2.43 -23.40 11.68
N ASP A 207 -3.17 -22.70 10.83
CA ASP A 207 -2.78 -22.28 9.50
C ASP A 207 -2.96 -20.76 9.38
N TRP A 208 -1.85 -20.03 9.16
CA TRP A 208 -1.89 -18.59 9.01
C TRP A 208 -2.72 -18.13 7.79
N ASN A 209 -2.92 -19.01 6.83
CA ASN A 209 -3.72 -18.73 5.63
C ASN A 209 -5.24 -18.89 5.85
N TYR A 210 -5.65 -19.41 7.03
CA TYR A 210 -7.05 -19.53 7.39
C TYR A 210 -7.62 -18.22 7.91
N LEU A 211 -7.84 -17.28 6.99
CA LEU A 211 -8.31 -15.91 7.23
C LEU A 211 -9.84 -15.85 7.40
N GLY A 212 -10.32 -14.78 8.05
CA GLY A 212 -11.74 -14.47 8.23
C GLY A 212 -12.27 -14.76 9.63
N GLU A 213 -11.54 -15.50 10.45
CA GLU A 213 -11.82 -15.68 11.87
C GLU A 213 -10.80 -14.90 12.70
N TRP A 214 -11.12 -13.67 13.08
CA TRP A 214 -10.23 -12.78 13.81
C TRP A 214 -10.38 -12.94 15.32
N THR A 215 -10.40 -14.19 15.77
CA THR A 215 -10.35 -14.61 17.17
C THR A 215 -9.04 -15.32 17.44
N VAL A 216 -8.57 -15.28 18.68
CA VAL A 216 -7.29 -15.88 19.07
C VAL A 216 -7.29 -17.40 18.82
N ASN A 217 -6.24 -17.90 18.21
CA ASN A 217 -6.04 -19.33 18.03
C ASN A 217 -5.79 -20.01 19.39
N ARG A 218 -6.71 -20.87 19.80
CA ARG A 218 -6.69 -21.52 21.12
C ARG A 218 -5.65 -22.64 21.24
N GLU A 219 -5.22 -23.21 20.14
CA GLU A 219 -4.16 -24.21 20.13
C GLU A 219 -2.80 -23.55 20.43
N ARG A 220 -2.53 -22.39 19.85
CA ARG A 220 -1.29 -21.62 20.05
C ARG A 220 -1.29 -20.84 21.35
N PHE A 221 -2.45 -20.37 21.77
CA PHE A 221 -2.65 -19.53 22.96
C PHE A 221 -3.73 -20.11 23.87
N PRO A 222 -3.48 -21.28 24.51
CA PRO A 222 -4.50 -21.98 25.32
C PRO A 222 -4.96 -21.14 26.52
N ASN A 223 -4.10 -20.26 27.03
CA ASN A 223 -4.39 -19.35 28.16
C ASN A 223 -4.85 -17.95 27.71
N GLY A 224 -5.17 -17.78 26.41
CA GLY A 224 -5.49 -16.49 25.81
C GLY A 224 -4.27 -15.71 25.34
N PHE A 225 -4.50 -14.59 24.67
CA PHE A 225 -3.45 -13.82 24.00
C PHE A 225 -2.95 -12.62 24.82
N GLN A 226 -3.71 -12.18 25.86
CA GLN A 226 -3.46 -10.96 26.62
C GLN A 226 -2.07 -10.89 27.25
N ALA A 227 -1.49 -12.04 27.62
CA ALA A 227 -0.14 -12.10 28.17
C ALA A 227 0.95 -11.59 27.20
N VAL A 228 0.70 -11.63 25.89
CA VAL A 228 1.65 -11.14 24.86
C VAL A 228 1.71 -9.61 24.87
N PRO A 229 0.61 -8.85 24.60
CA PRO A 229 0.66 -7.39 24.64
C PRO A 229 1.10 -6.84 26.00
N ASP A 230 0.68 -7.46 27.11
CA ASP A 230 1.11 -7.05 28.44
C ASP A 230 2.62 -7.27 28.66
N GLY A 231 3.14 -8.39 28.16
CA GLY A 231 4.57 -8.69 28.26
C GLY A 231 5.42 -7.74 27.40
N VAL A 232 5.00 -7.46 26.18
CA VAL A 232 5.64 -6.51 25.27
C VAL A 232 5.72 -5.12 25.92
N ARG A 233 4.62 -4.62 26.50
CA ARG A 233 4.59 -3.32 27.19
C ARG A 233 5.46 -3.27 28.43
N ARG A 234 5.55 -4.36 29.20
CA ARG A 234 6.48 -4.44 30.35
C ARG A 234 7.95 -4.27 29.96
N LEU A 235 8.29 -4.61 28.70
CA LEU A 235 9.62 -4.39 28.14
C LEU A 235 9.82 -2.96 27.59
N GLY A 236 8.81 -2.09 27.69
CA GLY A 236 8.85 -0.71 27.19
C GLY A 236 8.56 -0.57 25.70
N LEU A 237 8.16 -1.64 25.03
CA LEU A 237 7.85 -1.64 23.59
C LEU A 237 6.38 -1.28 23.34
N ARG A 238 6.13 -0.58 22.23
CA ARG A 238 4.80 -0.46 21.64
C ARG A 238 4.36 -1.80 21.07
N PHE A 239 3.04 -2.07 21.08
CA PHE A 239 2.49 -3.33 20.61
C PHE A 239 1.75 -3.17 19.29
N GLY A 240 2.13 -3.95 18.28
CA GLY A 240 1.52 -4.00 16.97
C GLY A 240 0.93 -5.38 16.64
N LEU A 241 -0.06 -5.39 15.75
CA LEU A 241 -0.73 -6.61 15.30
C LEU A 241 -0.96 -6.57 13.78
N TRP A 242 -0.69 -7.67 13.11
CA TRP A 242 -1.00 -7.89 11.71
C TRP A 242 -2.43 -8.38 11.53
N VAL A 243 -3.09 -7.86 10.49
CA VAL A 243 -4.38 -8.33 10.01
C VAL A 243 -4.45 -8.31 8.48
N GLU A 244 -5.21 -9.23 7.90
CA GLU A 244 -5.63 -9.19 6.49
C GLU A 244 -7.16 -9.25 6.45
N ILE A 245 -7.76 -8.15 6.87
CA ILE A 245 -9.18 -8.08 7.23
C ILE A 245 -10.13 -8.15 6.02
N GLU A 246 -9.61 -7.88 4.84
CA GLU A 246 -10.36 -7.92 3.57
C GLU A 246 -10.41 -9.33 2.97
N SER A 247 -9.39 -10.17 3.25
CA SER A 247 -9.29 -11.52 2.70
C SER A 247 -9.91 -12.55 3.61
N VAL A 248 -10.51 -13.59 3.02
CA VAL A 248 -11.19 -14.67 3.73
C VAL A 248 -10.85 -16.01 3.08
N HIS A 249 -10.58 -17.02 3.91
CA HIS A 249 -10.45 -18.39 3.44
C HIS A 249 -11.83 -18.89 2.92
N PRO A 250 -11.89 -19.61 1.78
CA PRO A 250 -13.17 -20.07 1.20
C PRO A 250 -14.01 -20.93 2.14
N GLU A 251 -13.39 -21.62 3.09
CA GLU A 251 -14.07 -22.46 4.08
C GLU A 251 -14.41 -21.72 5.39
N ALA A 252 -14.05 -20.46 5.54
CA ALA A 252 -14.36 -19.71 6.75
C ALA A 252 -15.89 -19.55 6.92
N PRO A 253 -16.40 -19.64 8.16
CA PRO A 253 -17.84 -19.56 8.42
C PRO A 253 -18.49 -18.31 7.83
N ILE A 254 -17.84 -17.17 7.91
CA ILE A 254 -18.35 -15.88 7.46
C ILE A 254 -18.80 -15.87 5.99
N ILE A 255 -18.07 -16.51 5.09
CA ILE A 255 -18.44 -16.57 3.65
C ILE A 255 -19.59 -17.54 3.41
N ARG A 256 -19.69 -18.61 4.21
CA ARG A 256 -20.81 -19.56 4.11
C ARG A 256 -22.10 -18.98 4.67
N GLU A 257 -22.00 -18.19 5.72
CA GLU A 257 -23.12 -17.53 6.38
C GLU A 257 -23.60 -16.30 5.60
N HIS A 258 -22.67 -15.60 4.95
CA HIS A 258 -22.89 -14.36 4.21
C HIS A 258 -22.26 -14.40 2.81
N PRO A 259 -22.76 -15.26 1.89
CA PRO A 259 -22.20 -15.34 0.53
C PRO A 259 -22.37 -14.05 -0.29
N ASP A 260 -23.31 -13.19 0.09
CA ASP A 260 -23.55 -11.86 -0.47
C ASP A 260 -22.52 -10.80 -0.03
N TRP A 261 -21.60 -11.15 0.89
CA TRP A 261 -20.50 -10.28 1.30
C TRP A 261 -19.23 -10.48 0.46
N GLU A 262 -19.20 -11.47 -0.42
CA GLU A 262 -18.08 -11.70 -1.32
C GLU A 262 -18.05 -10.62 -2.40
N LEU A 263 -16.86 -10.04 -2.64
CA LEU A 263 -16.64 -9.08 -3.73
C LEU A 263 -16.89 -9.76 -5.08
N ALA A 264 -17.84 -9.24 -5.84
CA ALA A 264 -18.19 -9.75 -7.16
C ALA A 264 -17.02 -9.59 -8.15
N GLY A 265 -16.94 -10.50 -9.13
CA GLY A 265 -15.91 -10.46 -10.16
C GLY A 265 -14.54 -10.97 -9.72
N MET A 266 -14.43 -11.58 -8.55
CA MET A 266 -13.20 -12.22 -8.11
C MET A 266 -12.81 -13.40 -8.99
N THR A 267 -11.56 -13.45 -9.44
CA THR A 267 -11.00 -14.68 -9.97
C THR A 267 -10.92 -15.72 -8.87
N PRO A 268 -11.40 -16.95 -9.09
CA PRO A 268 -11.29 -18.01 -8.10
C PRO A 268 -9.82 -18.25 -7.76
N THR A 269 -9.45 -17.89 -6.55
CA THR A 269 -8.13 -18.11 -5.96
C THR A 269 -8.29 -18.97 -4.71
N HIS A 270 -7.23 -19.21 -4.00
CA HIS A 270 -7.28 -19.85 -2.70
C HIS A 270 -7.93 -18.97 -1.60
N ARG A 271 -8.27 -17.73 -1.89
CA ARG A 271 -8.90 -16.76 -0.97
C ARG A 271 -10.09 -16.08 -1.63
N LYS A 272 -10.99 -15.58 -0.80
CA LYS A 272 -12.11 -14.70 -1.14
C LYS A 272 -11.83 -13.30 -0.59
N VAL A 273 -12.55 -12.30 -1.07
CA VAL A 273 -12.47 -10.92 -0.58
C VAL A 273 -13.85 -10.48 -0.13
N LEU A 274 -13.91 -9.85 1.06
CA LEU A 274 -15.12 -9.18 1.54
C LEU A 274 -15.34 -7.88 0.79
N ASP A 275 -16.55 -7.66 0.30
CA ASP A 275 -16.93 -6.42 -0.35
C ASP A 275 -17.19 -5.32 0.69
N LEU A 276 -16.22 -4.44 0.90
CA LEU A 276 -16.40 -3.29 1.79
C LEU A 276 -17.40 -2.25 1.25
N GLY A 277 -17.83 -2.36 0.00
CA GLY A 277 -18.97 -1.63 -0.55
C GLY A 277 -20.32 -2.15 -0.04
N ASN A 278 -20.37 -3.38 0.50
CA ASN A 278 -21.54 -3.92 1.18
C ASN A 278 -21.58 -3.37 2.63
N PRO A 279 -22.64 -2.65 3.03
CA PRO A 279 -22.72 -2.03 4.37
C PRO A 279 -22.61 -3.01 5.54
N ALA A 280 -23.10 -4.25 5.38
CA ALA A 280 -23.06 -5.26 6.44
C ALA A 280 -21.65 -5.85 6.57
N ALA A 281 -20.98 -6.17 5.47
CA ALA A 281 -19.58 -6.60 5.45
C ALA A 281 -18.66 -5.50 6.02
N TYR A 282 -18.87 -4.24 5.62
CA TYR A 282 -18.14 -3.10 6.17
C TYR A 282 -18.32 -2.97 7.68
N ALA A 283 -19.57 -3.06 8.18
CA ALA A 283 -19.85 -2.96 9.61
C ALA A 283 -19.18 -4.08 10.41
N HIS A 284 -19.16 -5.31 9.88
CA HIS A 284 -18.47 -6.46 10.48
C HIS A 284 -16.96 -6.22 10.57
N VAL A 285 -16.34 -5.82 9.45
CA VAL A 285 -14.90 -5.56 9.37
C VAL A 285 -14.50 -4.43 10.32
N ARG A 286 -15.24 -3.31 10.30
CA ARG A 286 -15.01 -2.19 11.23
C ARG A 286 -15.13 -2.63 12.68
N GLY A 287 -16.21 -3.33 13.04
CA GLY A 287 -16.41 -3.82 14.42
C GLY A 287 -15.31 -4.78 14.88
N THR A 288 -14.78 -5.59 13.97
CA THR A 288 -13.64 -6.47 14.25
C THR A 288 -12.37 -5.67 14.55
N LEU A 289 -12.05 -4.66 13.76
CA LEU A 289 -10.90 -3.78 14.01
C LEU A 289 -11.05 -2.99 15.31
N ASP A 290 -12.22 -2.37 15.53
CA ASP A 290 -12.51 -1.64 16.76
C ASP A 290 -12.32 -2.51 18.01
N ARG A 291 -12.78 -3.78 17.94
CA ARG A 291 -12.59 -4.76 19.01
C ARG A 291 -11.11 -5.07 19.23
N LEU A 292 -10.35 -5.43 18.19
CA LEU A 292 -8.94 -5.79 18.30
C LEU A 292 -8.11 -4.64 18.86
N ILE A 293 -8.33 -3.43 18.34
CA ILE A 293 -7.63 -2.22 18.80
C ILE A 293 -7.90 -1.96 20.28
N THR A 294 -9.14 -2.07 20.70
CA THR A 294 -9.55 -1.80 22.09
C THR A 294 -9.13 -2.91 23.03
N GLU A 295 -9.37 -4.18 22.65
CA GLU A 295 -9.07 -5.35 23.48
C GLU A 295 -7.57 -5.46 23.79
N TYR A 296 -6.72 -5.28 22.75
CA TYR A 296 -5.27 -5.40 22.90
C TYR A 296 -4.55 -4.06 23.03
N GLN A 297 -5.29 -2.93 23.05
CA GLN A 297 -4.76 -1.57 23.16
C GLN A 297 -3.64 -1.32 22.14
N LEU A 298 -3.92 -1.58 20.87
CA LEU A 298 -2.92 -1.53 19.80
C LEU A 298 -2.34 -0.12 19.62
N ASP A 299 -1.02 -0.04 19.53
CA ASP A 299 -0.29 1.16 19.13
C ASP A 299 -0.06 1.18 17.61
N TYR A 300 -0.09 0.00 16.98
CA TYR A 300 0.21 -0.20 15.56
C TYR A 300 -0.64 -1.33 14.99
N ILE A 301 -1.05 -1.16 13.74
CA ILE A 301 -1.73 -2.21 12.99
C ILE A 301 -1.14 -2.31 11.57
N LYS A 302 -0.66 -3.51 11.21
CA LYS A 302 -0.24 -3.83 9.85
C LYS A 302 -1.44 -4.43 9.11
N MET A 303 -1.98 -3.67 8.17
CA MET A 303 -3.10 -4.08 7.33
C MET A 303 -2.58 -4.59 6.00
N ASP A 304 -2.62 -5.90 5.81
CA ASP A 304 -2.15 -6.57 4.61
C ASP A 304 -3.29 -6.89 3.64
N PHE A 305 -2.94 -7.14 2.38
CA PHE A 305 -3.87 -7.59 1.35
C PHE A 305 -3.14 -8.42 0.29
N ASN A 306 -3.15 -9.74 0.46
CA ASN A 306 -2.37 -10.69 -0.34
C ASN A 306 -3.19 -11.37 -1.45
N THR A 307 -4.27 -10.74 -1.90
CA THR A 307 -5.21 -11.35 -2.84
C THR A 307 -5.38 -10.44 -4.06
N ASP A 308 -5.21 -11.00 -5.25
CA ASP A 308 -5.62 -10.33 -6.47
C ASP A 308 -7.14 -10.42 -6.64
N CYS A 309 -7.76 -9.32 -7.02
CA CYS A 309 -9.14 -9.27 -7.45
C CYS A 309 -9.17 -9.31 -8.98
N SER A 310 -10.15 -9.96 -9.59
CA SER A 310 -10.33 -9.85 -11.05
C SER A 310 -10.53 -8.40 -11.46
N ASP A 311 -10.65 -8.14 -12.75
CA ASP A 311 -10.68 -6.78 -13.30
C ASP A 311 -11.80 -5.88 -12.75
N GLY A 312 -12.70 -6.43 -11.91
CA GLY A 312 -13.84 -5.70 -11.34
C GLY A 312 -14.76 -5.13 -12.43
N SER A 313 -14.68 -5.70 -13.64
CA SER A 313 -15.47 -5.25 -14.79
C SER A 313 -16.93 -5.70 -14.70
N GLU A 314 -17.20 -6.72 -13.91
CA GLU A 314 -18.57 -7.15 -13.64
C GLU A 314 -19.30 -6.09 -12.83
N ARG A 315 -20.42 -5.65 -13.36
CA ARG A 315 -21.29 -4.68 -12.69
C ARG A 315 -22.51 -5.38 -12.13
N PHE A 316 -22.94 -4.91 -10.98
CA PHE A 316 -24.25 -5.30 -10.50
C PHE A 316 -25.35 -4.83 -11.45
N ALA A 317 -26.50 -5.52 -11.44
CA ALA A 317 -27.66 -5.17 -12.26
C ALA A 317 -28.15 -3.72 -12.05
N ASP A 318 -27.85 -3.14 -10.88
CA ASP A 318 -28.13 -1.74 -10.54
C ASP A 318 -27.06 -0.74 -11.04
N GLY A 319 -26.07 -1.22 -11.80
CA GLY A 319 -25.00 -0.39 -12.39
C GLY A 319 -23.87 -0.01 -11.44
N ARG A 320 -23.82 -0.56 -10.21
CA ARG A 320 -22.68 -0.35 -9.30
C ARG A 320 -21.44 -1.02 -9.87
N ASP A 321 -20.29 -0.38 -9.62
CA ASP A 321 -18.97 -0.95 -9.86
C ASP A 321 -18.48 -1.56 -8.52
N PRO A 322 -18.34 -2.89 -8.41
CA PRO A 322 -18.02 -3.54 -7.15
C PRO A 322 -16.66 -3.11 -6.62
N LEU A 323 -15.65 -2.98 -7.50
CA LEU A 323 -14.31 -2.59 -7.06
C LEU A 323 -14.26 -1.13 -6.57
N LEU A 324 -15.02 -0.25 -7.22
CA LEU A 324 -15.15 1.14 -6.80
C LEU A 324 -15.88 1.24 -5.45
N GLY A 325 -16.92 0.42 -5.24
CA GLY A 325 -17.62 0.30 -3.96
C GLY A 325 -16.71 -0.19 -2.85
N HIS A 326 -15.96 -1.25 -3.10
CA HIS A 326 -14.99 -1.82 -2.17
C HIS A 326 -13.95 -0.79 -1.70
N TYR A 327 -13.30 -0.07 -2.65
CA TYR A 327 -12.33 0.97 -2.30
C TYR A 327 -12.94 2.18 -1.61
N THR A 328 -14.22 2.49 -1.87
CA THR A 328 -14.94 3.51 -1.07
C THR A 328 -15.03 3.07 0.37
N GLY A 329 -15.46 1.83 0.62
CA GLY A 329 -15.53 1.27 1.97
C GLY A 329 -14.17 1.23 2.66
N LEU A 330 -13.09 0.85 1.96
CA LEU A 330 -11.74 0.84 2.51
C LEU A 330 -11.26 2.24 2.92
N ILE A 331 -11.53 3.26 2.10
CA ILE A 331 -11.25 4.65 2.40
C ILE A 331 -11.96 5.09 3.69
N GLU A 332 -13.24 4.79 3.79
CA GLU A 332 -14.03 5.12 4.99
C GLU A 332 -13.53 4.36 6.22
N LEU A 333 -13.06 3.14 6.06
CA LEU A 333 -12.46 2.34 7.14
C LEU A 333 -11.17 3.00 7.66
N TRP A 334 -10.25 3.39 6.79
CA TRP A 334 -9.02 4.08 7.19
C TRP A 334 -9.30 5.46 7.81
N ARG A 335 -10.29 6.20 7.27
CA ARG A 335 -10.75 7.45 7.88
C ARG A 335 -11.33 7.25 9.29
N HIS A 336 -12.12 6.17 9.47
CA HIS A 336 -12.64 5.79 10.78
C HIS A 336 -11.49 5.50 11.75
N LEU A 337 -10.52 4.67 11.38
CA LEU A 337 -9.36 4.37 12.23
C LEU A 337 -8.60 5.64 12.62
N ARG A 338 -8.31 6.50 11.66
CA ARG A 338 -7.57 7.74 11.89
C ARG A 338 -8.31 8.73 12.80
N SER A 339 -9.64 8.83 12.68
CA SER A 339 -10.45 9.76 13.48
C SER A 339 -10.75 9.21 14.87
N THR A 340 -11.00 7.91 15.00
CA THR A 340 -11.39 7.27 16.27
C THR A 340 -10.15 6.95 17.13
N TYR A 341 -9.05 6.56 16.49
CA TYR A 341 -7.82 6.15 17.16
C TYR A 341 -6.63 7.00 16.67
N PRO A 342 -6.57 8.29 17.02
CA PRO A 342 -5.60 9.23 16.46
C PRO A 342 -4.13 8.90 16.78
N LYS A 343 -3.87 8.06 17.78
CA LYS A 343 -2.52 7.59 18.15
C LYS A 343 -2.14 6.28 17.48
N LEU A 344 -3.10 5.54 16.94
CA LEU A 344 -2.85 4.30 16.22
C LEU A 344 -2.07 4.58 14.94
N ILE A 345 -0.99 3.85 14.74
CA ILE A 345 -0.24 3.85 13.49
C ILE A 345 -0.81 2.76 12.58
N VAL A 346 -1.12 3.11 11.35
CA VAL A 346 -1.64 2.18 10.33
C VAL A 346 -0.58 1.97 9.26
N GLU A 347 -0.09 0.74 9.15
CA GLU A 347 0.77 0.31 8.04
C GLU A 347 -0.08 -0.31 6.94
N ASN A 348 0.12 0.16 5.71
CA ASN A 348 -0.40 -0.46 4.51
C ASN A 348 0.61 -1.47 3.96
N CYS A 349 0.17 -2.70 3.79
CA CYS A 349 0.86 -3.78 3.12
C CYS A 349 -0.04 -4.39 2.05
N GLY A 350 0.53 -5.04 1.07
CA GLY A 350 -0.22 -5.75 0.05
C GLY A 350 0.71 -6.73 -0.67
N SER A 351 1.19 -7.78 0.02
CA SER A 351 2.31 -8.60 -0.42
C SER A 351 3.52 -7.71 -0.75
N GLY A 352 4.05 -7.03 0.24
CA GLY A 352 4.93 -5.89 -0.02
C GLY A 352 4.13 -4.66 -0.43
N SER A 353 4.50 -4.01 -1.50
CA SER A 353 3.87 -2.78 -1.97
C SER A 353 2.99 -2.94 -3.20
N LEU A 354 2.32 -4.10 -3.36
CA LEU A 354 1.43 -4.31 -4.51
C LEU A 354 0.12 -3.49 -4.42
N ARG A 355 -0.12 -2.80 -3.31
CA ARG A 355 -1.18 -1.80 -3.16
C ARG A 355 -0.61 -0.52 -2.57
N GLN A 356 0.04 0.29 -3.42
CA GLN A 356 0.65 1.54 -3.00
C GLN A 356 0.53 2.63 -4.08
N ASP A 357 -0.11 3.73 -3.71
CA ASP A 357 -0.45 4.87 -4.56
C ASP A 357 -0.64 6.13 -3.70
N ALA A 358 -1.00 7.26 -4.32
CA ALA A 358 -1.21 8.50 -3.58
C ALA A 358 -2.38 8.44 -2.59
N MET A 359 -3.39 7.60 -2.84
CA MET A 359 -4.53 7.42 -1.93
C MET A 359 -4.07 6.71 -0.65
N THR A 360 -3.38 5.58 -0.78
CA THR A 360 -2.86 4.83 0.37
C THR A 360 -1.87 5.68 1.17
N ALA A 361 -0.99 6.43 0.50
CA ALA A 361 -0.06 7.36 1.15
C ALA A 361 -0.75 8.47 1.94
N GLY A 362 -1.96 8.84 1.54
CA GLY A 362 -2.76 9.85 2.23
C GLY A 362 -3.54 9.33 3.44
N LEU A 363 -3.84 8.04 3.48
CA LEU A 363 -4.75 7.45 4.48
C LEU A 363 -4.06 6.58 5.52
N THR A 364 -2.85 6.08 5.20
CA THR A 364 -2.06 5.28 6.11
C THR A 364 -0.78 6.02 6.51
N ASP A 365 -0.07 5.52 7.50
CA ASP A 365 1.06 6.23 8.10
C ASP A 365 2.40 5.74 7.56
N THR A 366 2.47 4.45 7.26
CA THR A 366 3.65 3.80 6.69
C THR A 366 3.26 2.74 5.67
N HIS A 367 4.21 2.40 4.80
CA HIS A 367 4.03 1.43 3.74
C HIS A 367 5.10 0.37 3.81
N TRP A 368 4.68 -0.88 3.72
CA TRP A 368 5.59 -2.00 3.54
C TRP A 368 6.13 -1.99 2.10
N ILE A 369 7.44 -1.78 1.93
CA ILE A 369 8.04 -1.54 0.61
C ILE A 369 8.13 -2.83 -0.20
N SER A 370 8.56 -3.93 0.41
CA SER A 370 8.68 -5.23 -0.24
C SER A 370 8.78 -6.35 0.80
N ASP A 371 8.37 -7.56 0.40
CA ASP A 371 8.65 -8.79 1.14
C ASP A 371 10.05 -9.37 0.81
N GLU A 372 10.80 -8.70 -0.06
CA GLU A 372 12.19 -9.07 -0.36
C GLU A 372 13.06 -8.89 0.88
N ILE A 373 13.96 -9.86 1.12
CA ILE A 373 14.86 -9.88 2.27
C ILE A 373 16.34 -9.70 1.92
N GLY A 374 16.69 -9.83 0.64
CA GLY A 374 18.07 -9.63 0.18
C GLY A 374 18.49 -8.17 0.32
N ASN A 375 19.48 -7.90 1.18
CA ASN A 375 19.87 -6.53 1.54
C ASN A 375 20.19 -5.63 0.33
N ARG A 376 20.91 -6.15 -0.68
CA ARG A 376 21.24 -5.38 -1.89
C ARG A 376 20.02 -5.01 -2.71
N LEU A 377 19.13 -5.96 -2.91
CA LEU A 377 17.90 -5.71 -3.65
C LEU A 377 17.00 -4.75 -2.87
N ASN A 378 16.89 -4.92 -1.56
CA ASN A 378 16.17 -4.00 -0.70
C ASN A 378 16.67 -2.55 -0.82
N LEU A 379 17.98 -2.31 -0.91
CA LEU A 379 18.52 -0.96 -1.16
C LEU A 379 17.99 -0.38 -2.47
N ALA A 380 17.99 -1.17 -3.56
CA ALA A 380 17.48 -0.71 -4.86
C ALA A 380 15.97 -0.43 -4.82
N LEU A 381 15.19 -1.29 -4.13
CA LEU A 381 13.75 -1.13 -3.96
C LEU A 381 13.43 0.13 -3.15
N ASN A 382 14.13 0.34 -2.03
CA ASN A 382 13.98 1.53 -1.20
C ASN A 382 14.38 2.80 -1.94
N TYR A 383 15.49 2.78 -2.69
CA TYR A 383 15.88 3.91 -3.54
C TYR A 383 14.76 4.28 -4.52
N GLY A 384 14.24 3.29 -5.25
CA GLY A 384 13.12 3.50 -6.17
C GLY A 384 11.85 4.00 -5.48
N ALA A 385 11.56 3.51 -4.26
CA ALA A 385 10.43 3.99 -3.47
C ALA A 385 10.59 5.46 -3.06
N THR A 386 11.80 5.86 -2.64
CA THR A 386 12.08 7.26 -2.24
C THR A 386 12.07 8.24 -3.41
N LEU A 387 12.12 7.76 -4.65
CA LEU A 387 11.87 8.61 -5.80
C LEU A 387 10.42 9.11 -5.83
N TRP A 388 9.45 8.31 -5.37
CA TRP A 388 8.03 8.60 -5.46
C TRP A 388 7.39 9.04 -4.14
N PHE A 389 7.90 8.54 -3.02
CA PHE A 389 7.34 8.78 -1.69
C PHE A 389 8.37 9.44 -0.76
N PRO A 390 7.93 10.21 0.24
CA PRO A 390 8.80 10.63 1.33
C PRO A 390 9.44 9.41 2.00
N ALA A 391 10.75 9.45 2.28
CA ALA A 391 11.50 8.31 2.80
C ALA A 391 10.92 7.77 4.12
N GLU A 392 10.41 8.65 4.96
CA GLU A 392 9.83 8.32 6.27
C GLU A 392 8.51 7.55 6.21
N ILE A 393 7.96 7.30 5.01
CA ILE A 393 6.77 6.46 4.85
C ILE A 393 7.13 4.98 4.65
N GLY A 394 8.35 4.70 4.21
CA GLY A 394 8.79 3.35 3.88
C GLY A 394 9.16 2.53 5.11
N SER A 395 8.69 1.29 5.16
CA SER A 395 9.09 0.24 6.09
C SER A 395 9.57 -0.97 5.30
N HIS A 396 10.66 -1.61 5.73
CA HIS A 396 11.24 -2.77 5.04
C HIS A 396 11.96 -3.68 6.03
N TRP A 397 12.29 -4.88 5.56
CA TRP A 397 13.10 -5.81 6.33
C TRP A 397 14.57 -5.36 6.41
N THR A 398 15.16 -5.52 7.58
CA THR A 398 16.60 -5.68 7.73
C THR A 398 16.81 -7.05 8.36
N THR A 399 17.29 -8.01 7.59
CA THR A 399 17.50 -9.39 8.01
C THR A 399 18.99 -9.70 8.17
N GLY A 400 19.30 -10.82 8.84
CA GLY A 400 20.67 -11.24 9.04
C GLY A 400 21.40 -11.65 7.74
N PRO A 401 22.73 -11.74 7.78
CA PRO A 401 23.59 -11.92 6.61
C PRO A 401 23.65 -13.34 6.07
N GLU A 402 22.63 -14.16 6.21
CA GLU A 402 22.71 -15.60 5.88
C GLU A 402 23.16 -15.89 4.44
N ASP A 403 22.99 -14.95 3.50
CA ASP A 403 23.35 -15.13 2.09
C ASP A 403 24.34 -14.09 1.52
N GLU A 404 24.77 -13.10 2.27
CA GLU A 404 25.62 -12.01 1.76
C GLU A 404 26.88 -11.79 2.59
N ALA A 405 27.80 -12.73 2.55
CA ALA A 405 29.05 -12.75 3.31
C ALA A 405 30.01 -11.54 3.08
N HIS A 406 29.59 -10.52 2.33
CA HIS A 406 30.45 -9.41 1.89
C HIS A 406 29.85 -8.00 2.01
N LEU A 407 28.66 -7.83 2.58
CA LEU A 407 28.14 -6.49 2.89
C LEU A 407 28.45 -6.16 4.36
N ASP A 408 29.15 -5.04 4.54
CA ASP A 408 29.23 -4.44 5.86
C ASP A 408 27.84 -3.95 6.26
N TRP A 409 27.39 -4.30 7.46
CA TRP A 409 26.08 -3.89 8.00
C TRP A 409 25.85 -2.37 7.97
N PHE A 410 26.93 -1.60 8.01
CA PHE A 410 26.87 -0.13 7.92
C PHE A 410 26.55 0.37 6.51
N ASP A 411 26.71 -0.45 5.48
CA ASP A 411 26.39 -0.07 4.08
C ASP A 411 24.88 -0.22 3.77
N VAL A 412 24.09 -0.79 4.68
CA VAL A 412 22.66 -1.11 4.48
C VAL A 412 21.74 -0.20 5.30
N GLN A 413 22.28 0.59 6.22
CA GLN A 413 21.55 1.57 7.01
C GLN A 413 21.66 2.95 6.36
#